data_81e3e0e5ffd4241f18d18875483268d8
#
_entry.id   81e3e0e5ffd4241f18d18875483268d8
#
_cell.length_a   1.000
_cell.length_b   1.000
_cell.length_c   1.000
_cell.angle_alpha   90.00
_cell.angle_beta   90.00
_cell.angle_gamma   90.00
#
_symmetry.space_group_name_H-M   'P 1'
#
loop_
_entity.id
_entity.type
_entity.pdbx_description
1 polymer ?
#
loop_
_entity_poly.entity_id
_entity_poly.type
_entity_poly.pdbx_seq_one_letter_code
_entity_poly.pdbx_strand_id
1 'polypeptide(L)'
;VGSVMPFLQVGGDASSKEGWRIAVSLIYGMTGDRKKAAEITEKLELCTKQEANVQFTMADRKINAVISTSAGRLFDGVSAMLGIRRKSTFEGEASMALEFAAEEYRETMLEKSKQQIQETEKYGYDKEDTDTLSRNENLSETEEIKRMDDKLISAGDHLLLNTESLIKEILNRQLNGEDPGKLAYFFHREIACQITA
;
A
#
# COMPACT_ATOMS: atom_id res chain seq x y z
N VAL A 1 5.35 -10.18 -20.04
CA VAL A 1 4.38 -9.14 -19.67
C VAL A 1 3.81 -9.49 -18.32
N GLY A 2 3.73 -8.51 -17.40
CA GLY A 2 3.22 -8.73 -16.04
C GLY A 2 1.99 -7.88 -15.72
N SER A 3 1.26 -8.26 -14.68
CA SER A 3 0.17 -7.48 -14.11
C SER A 3 0.10 -7.63 -12.58
N VAL A 4 -0.67 -6.76 -11.93
CA VAL A 4 -1.03 -6.96 -10.52
C VAL A 4 -1.94 -8.18 -10.38
N MET A 5 -1.93 -8.83 -9.21
CA MET A 5 -2.86 -9.92 -8.95
C MET A 5 -4.32 -9.47 -9.17
N PRO A 6 -5.15 -10.31 -9.80
CA PRO A 6 -6.55 -10.00 -9.99
C PRO A 6 -7.27 -9.77 -8.67
N PHE A 7 -8.07 -8.72 -8.59
CA PHE A 7 -8.91 -8.40 -7.45
C PHE A 7 -10.32 -8.03 -7.89
N LEU A 8 -11.28 -8.19 -6.99
CA LEU A 8 -12.65 -7.82 -7.25
C LEU A 8 -12.84 -6.31 -7.09
N GLN A 9 -13.18 -5.64 -8.18
CA GLN A 9 -13.57 -4.23 -8.21
C GLN A 9 -15.09 -4.15 -8.22
N VAL A 10 -15.68 -3.52 -7.21
CA VAL A 10 -17.12 -3.39 -7.03
C VAL A 10 -17.53 -1.92 -7.08
N GLY A 11 -18.64 -1.61 -7.74
CA GLY A 11 -19.21 -0.27 -7.81
C GLY A 11 -19.29 0.32 -9.22
N GLY A 12 -18.93 -0.46 -10.25
CA GLY A 12 -18.96 -0.01 -11.64
C GLY A 12 -18.17 1.29 -11.85
N ASP A 13 -18.72 2.24 -12.61
CA ASP A 13 -18.06 3.51 -12.92
C ASP A 13 -17.77 4.38 -11.67
N ALA A 14 -18.59 4.27 -10.63
CA ALA A 14 -18.35 5.00 -9.39
C ALA A 14 -17.02 4.60 -8.72
N SER A 15 -16.57 3.35 -8.88
CA SER A 15 -15.32 2.87 -8.29
C SER A 15 -14.07 3.54 -8.91
N SER A 16 -14.17 4.14 -10.09
CA SER A 16 -13.08 4.91 -10.69
C SER A 16 -12.84 6.27 -10.02
N LYS A 17 -13.84 6.80 -9.31
CA LYS A 17 -13.78 8.07 -8.60
C LYS A 17 -13.80 7.89 -7.07
N GLU A 18 -14.31 6.78 -6.60
CA GLU A 18 -14.50 6.48 -5.18
C GLU A 18 -13.57 5.32 -4.78
N GLY A 19 -12.27 5.62 -4.59
CA GLY A 19 -11.23 4.64 -4.24
C GLY A 19 -11.55 3.84 -2.98
N TRP A 20 -12.34 4.39 -2.06
CA TRP A 20 -12.81 3.67 -0.88
C TRP A 20 -13.58 2.38 -1.23
N ARG A 21 -14.29 2.33 -2.38
CA ARG A 21 -14.99 1.12 -2.84
C ARG A 21 -14.03 -0.02 -3.14
N ILE A 22 -12.90 0.34 -3.75
CA ILE A 22 -11.83 -0.62 -4.05
C ILE A 22 -11.18 -1.09 -2.76
N ALA A 23 -10.86 -0.16 -1.82
CA ALA A 23 -10.31 -0.51 -0.52
C ALA A 23 -11.22 -1.49 0.25
N VAL A 24 -12.52 -1.21 0.31
CA VAL A 24 -13.51 -2.12 0.95
C VAL A 24 -13.57 -3.47 0.27
N SER A 25 -13.50 -3.52 -1.06
CA SER A 25 -13.50 -4.79 -1.82
C SER A 25 -12.24 -5.60 -1.58
N LEU A 26 -11.06 -4.96 -1.52
CA LEU A 26 -9.79 -5.60 -1.18
C LEU A 26 -9.84 -6.18 0.24
N ILE A 27 -10.27 -5.39 1.23
CA ILE A 27 -10.41 -5.83 2.63
C ILE A 27 -11.35 -7.01 2.73
N TYR A 28 -12.50 -6.95 2.05
CA TYR A 28 -13.47 -8.05 2.05
C TYR A 28 -12.91 -9.32 1.40
N GLY A 29 -12.26 -9.19 0.25
CA GLY A 29 -11.61 -10.32 -0.43
C GLY A 29 -10.53 -10.98 0.43
N MET A 30 -9.71 -10.21 1.12
CA MET A 30 -8.62 -10.72 1.98
C MET A 30 -9.13 -11.37 3.28
N THR A 31 -10.20 -10.83 3.87
CA THR A 31 -10.73 -11.36 5.13
C THR A 31 -11.64 -12.57 4.92
N GLY A 32 -12.36 -12.65 3.81
CA GLY A 32 -13.39 -13.65 3.54
C GLY A 32 -14.55 -13.62 4.57
N ASP A 33 -14.58 -12.63 5.45
CA ASP A 33 -15.51 -12.51 6.57
C ASP A 33 -16.11 -11.11 6.60
N ARG A 34 -17.43 -11.04 6.40
CA ARG A 34 -18.17 -9.78 6.33
C ARG A 34 -18.09 -8.96 7.63
N LYS A 35 -18.08 -9.62 8.79
CA LYS A 35 -18.02 -8.96 10.09
C LYS A 35 -16.63 -8.33 10.29
N LYS A 36 -15.58 -9.09 10.05
CA LYS A 36 -14.20 -8.60 10.14
C LYS A 36 -13.95 -7.46 9.15
N ALA A 37 -14.40 -7.62 7.90
CA ALA A 37 -14.29 -6.56 6.90
C ALA A 37 -15.01 -5.28 7.32
N ALA A 38 -16.20 -5.37 7.91
CA ALA A 38 -16.96 -4.23 8.41
C ALA A 38 -16.23 -3.53 9.57
N GLU A 39 -15.68 -4.28 10.52
CA GLU A 39 -14.90 -3.75 11.65
C GLU A 39 -13.66 -2.99 11.16
N ILE A 40 -12.93 -3.54 10.19
CA ILE A 40 -11.76 -2.90 9.59
C ILE A 40 -12.16 -1.65 8.82
N THR A 41 -13.22 -1.72 7.99
CA THR A 41 -13.73 -0.58 7.21
C THR A 41 -14.15 0.58 8.11
N GLU A 42 -14.78 0.28 9.25
CA GLU A 42 -15.17 1.27 10.26
C GLU A 42 -13.93 1.87 10.94
N LYS A 43 -12.97 1.05 11.36
CA LYS A 43 -11.73 1.51 12.00
C LYS A 43 -10.90 2.42 11.10
N LEU A 44 -10.87 2.17 9.81
CA LEU A 44 -10.20 3.00 8.80
C LEU A 44 -11.08 4.17 8.32
N GLU A 45 -12.31 4.28 8.82
CA GLU A 45 -13.28 5.33 8.42
C GLU A 45 -13.45 5.44 6.90
N LEU A 46 -13.41 4.33 6.17
CA LEU A 46 -13.45 4.34 4.70
C LEU A 46 -14.80 4.83 4.16
N CYS A 47 -15.88 4.41 4.80
CA CYS A 47 -17.25 4.76 4.44
C CYS A 47 -18.20 4.48 5.61
N THR A 48 -19.47 4.83 5.47
CA THR A 48 -20.50 4.51 6.45
C THR A 48 -20.78 3.00 6.51
N LYS A 49 -21.29 2.52 7.65
CA LYS A 49 -21.72 1.12 7.81
C LYS A 49 -22.73 0.69 6.74
N GLN A 50 -23.60 1.61 6.34
CA GLN A 50 -24.61 1.35 5.32
C GLN A 50 -23.97 1.16 3.94
N GLU A 51 -23.04 2.04 3.55
CA GLU A 51 -22.28 1.93 2.29
C GLU A 51 -21.45 0.65 2.24
N ALA A 52 -20.77 0.30 3.34
CA ALA A 52 -20.03 -0.95 3.45
C ALA A 52 -20.92 -2.19 3.23
N ASN A 53 -22.11 -2.22 3.87
CA ASN A 53 -23.05 -3.32 3.71
C ASN A 53 -23.59 -3.45 2.28
N VAL A 54 -23.83 -2.33 1.61
CA VAL A 54 -24.22 -2.33 0.20
C VAL A 54 -23.07 -2.88 -0.64
N GLN A 55 -21.84 -2.43 -0.41
CA GLN A 55 -20.65 -2.86 -1.13
C GLN A 55 -20.41 -4.39 -0.99
N PHE A 56 -20.52 -4.93 0.23
CA PHE A 56 -20.42 -6.36 0.47
C PHE A 56 -21.52 -7.16 -0.25
N THR A 57 -22.77 -6.64 -0.23
CA THR A 57 -23.90 -7.30 -0.91
C THR A 57 -23.70 -7.30 -2.43
N MET A 58 -23.16 -6.23 -2.99
CA MET A 58 -22.83 -6.15 -4.41
C MET A 58 -21.70 -7.14 -4.77
N ALA A 59 -20.68 -7.26 -3.91
CA ALA A 59 -19.60 -8.24 -4.09
C ALA A 59 -20.14 -9.68 -4.10
N ASP A 60 -20.94 -10.07 -3.10
CA ASP A 60 -21.50 -11.41 -2.97
C ASP A 60 -22.39 -11.78 -4.17
N ARG A 61 -23.20 -10.84 -4.63
CA ARG A 61 -24.12 -11.02 -5.75
C ARG A 61 -23.51 -10.74 -7.11
N LYS A 62 -22.23 -10.34 -7.17
CA LYS A 62 -21.53 -9.94 -8.39
C LYS A 62 -22.26 -8.80 -9.17
N ILE A 63 -22.90 -7.87 -8.45
CA ILE A 63 -23.60 -6.74 -9.02
C ILE A 63 -22.59 -5.60 -9.24
N ASN A 64 -22.49 -5.10 -10.48
CA ASN A 64 -21.50 -4.08 -10.87
C ASN A 64 -20.10 -4.41 -10.34
N ALA A 65 -19.72 -5.70 -10.43
CA ALA A 65 -18.48 -6.24 -9.95
C ALA A 65 -17.72 -6.88 -11.13
N VAL A 66 -16.44 -6.51 -11.27
CA VAL A 66 -15.54 -7.04 -12.30
C VAL A 66 -14.23 -7.48 -11.67
N ILE A 67 -13.57 -8.45 -12.28
CA ILE A 67 -12.18 -8.78 -11.92
C ILE A 67 -11.28 -7.77 -12.62
N SER A 68 -10.48 -7.06 -11.84
CA SER A 68 -9.57 -6.03 -12.29
C SER A 68 -8.12 -6.44 -12.07
N THR A 69 -7.26 -6.14 -13.03
CA THR A 69 -5.79 -6.20 -12.96
C THR A 69 -5.16 -4.82 -13.15
N SER A 70 -5.96 -3.76 -12.98
CA SER A 70 -5.52 -2.39 -13.16
C SER A 70 -4.66 -1.92 -11.98
N ALA A 71 -3.40 -1.63 -12.24
CA ALA A 71 -2.51 -1.02 -11.26
C ALA A 71 -3.07 0.33 -10.75
N GLY A 72 -3.59 1.19 -11.64
CA GLY A 72 -4.18 2.48 -11.24
C GLY A 72 -5.32 2.32 -10.24
N ARG A 73 -6.21 1.34 -10.46
CA ARG A 73 -7.30 1.04 -9.49
C ARG A 73 -6.75 0.52 -8.16
N LEU A 74 -5.67 -0.28 -8.19
CA LEU A 74 -5.01 -0.73 -6.98
C LEU A 74 -4.43 0.45 -6.18
N PHE A 75 -3.77 1.40 -6.85
CA PHE A 75 -3.24 2.63 -6.26
C PHE A 75 -4.35 3.47 -5.62
N ASP A 76 -5.51 3.62 -6.29
CA ASP A 76 -6.67 4.33 -5.73
C ASP A 76 -7.18 3.66 -4.46
N GLY A 77 -7.24 2.33 -4.45
CA GLY A 77 -7.64 1.54 -3.28
C GLY A 77 -6.67 1.68 -2.11
N VAL A 78 -5.36 1.64 -2.37
CA VAL A 78 -4.31 1.82 -1.34
C VAL A 78 -4.34 3.24 -0.79
N SER A 79 -4.45 4.26 -1.65
CA SER A 79 -4.56 5.66 -1.24
C SER A 79 -5.76 5.88 -0.30
N ALA A 80 -6.90 5.26 -0.61
CA ALA A 80 -8.08 5.30 0.25
C ALA A 80 -7.86 4.55 1.57
N MET A 81 -7.25 3.36 1.53
CA MET A 81 -6.95 2.53 2.70
C MET A 81 -6.05 3.25 3.71
N LEU A 82 -5.07 4.00 3.22
CA LEU A 82 -4.16 4.82 4.01
C LEU A 82 -4.79 6.15 4.49
N GLY A 83 -6.03 6.46 4.10
CA GLY A 83 -6.70 7.69 4.46
C GLY A 83 -6.21 8.93 3.70
N ILE A 84 -5.38 8.75 2.69
CA ILE A 84 -4.78 9.85 1.90
C ILE A 84 -5.81 10.47 0.96
N ARG A 85 -6.46 9.65 0.11
CA ARG A 85 -7.52 10.13 -0.80
C ARG A 85 -8.59 9.06 -0.99
N ARG A 86 -9.79 9.29 -0.46
CA ARG A 86 -10.92 8.35 -0.54
C ARG A 86 -11.77 8.53 -1.80
N LYS A 87 -11.84 9.76 -2.32
CA LYS A 87 -12.59 10.14 -3.52
C LYS A 87 -11.76 11.06 -4.39
N SER A 88 -11.81 10.84 -5.69
CA SER A 88 -11.10 11.64 -6.69
C SER A 88 -12.07 12.52 -7.46
N THR A 89 -11.65 13.73 -7.76
CA THR A 89 -12.39 14.71 -8.58
C THR A 89 -11.98 14.63 -10.06
N PHE A 90 -10.77 14.14 -10.33
CA PHE A 90 -10.22 13.87 -11.66
C PHE A 90 -9.45 12.55 -11.68
N GLU A 91 -9.16 12.05 -12.86
CA GLU A 91 -8.44 10.78 -13.06
C GLU A 91 -7.00 10.88 -12.54
N GLY A 92 -6.56 9.87 -11.77
CA GLY A 92 -5.21 9.80 -11.22
C GLY A 92 -4.99 10.61 -9.93
N GLU A 93 -5.98 11.37 -9.44
CA GLU A 93 -5.82 12.19 -8.24
C GLU A 93 -5.40 11.38 -7.00
N ALA A 94 -5.98 10.20 -6.81
CA ALA A 94 -5.65 9.35 -5.66
C ALA A 94 -4.24 8.76 -5.76
N SER A 95 -3.83 8.35 -6.97
CA SER A 95 -2.49 7.84 -7.23
C SER A 95 -1.42 8.93 -7.05
N MET A 96 -1.67 10.14 -7.54
CA MET A 96 -0.79 11.31 -7.33
C MET A 96 -0.68 11.69 -5.86
N ALA A 97 -1.79 11.70 -5.13
CA ALA A 97 -1.79 11.99 -3.69
C ALA A 97 -0.98 10.94 -2.91
N LEU A 98 -1.05 9.67 -3.31
CA LEU A 98 -0.26 8.60 -2.73
C LEU A 98 1.24 8.78 -2.99
N GLU A 99 1.61 9.18 -4.23
CA GLU A 99 2.99 9.49 -4.60
C GLU A 99 3.54 10.67 -3.80
N PHE A 100 2.80 11.78 -3.71
CA PHE A 100 3.21 12.95 -2.93
C PHE A 100 3.42 12.63 -1.45
N ALA A 101 2.55 11.83 -0.84
CA ALA A 101 2.73 11.40 0.55
C ALA A 101 4.00 10.55 0.73
N ALA A 102 4.31 9.69 -0.24
CA ALA A 102 5.53 8.90 -0.24
C ALA A 102 6.79 9.76 -0.39
N GLU A 103 6.73 10.78 -1.26
CA GLU A 103 7.85 11.69 -1.50
C GLU A 103 8.12 12.59 -0.30
N GLU A 104 7.09 13.17 0.30
CA GLU A 104 7.20 13.96 1.53
C GLU A 104 7.85 13.16 2.67
N TYR A 105 7.44 11.90 2.85
CA TYR A 105 8.07 11.01 3.82
C TYR A 105 9.57 10.82 3.50
N ARG A 106 9.90 10.49 2.25
CA ARG A 106 11.28 10.29 1.80
C ARG A 106 12.16 11.52 2.05
N GLU A 107 11.67 12.70 1.69
CA GLU A 107 12.39 13.96 1.92
C GLU A 107 12.65 14.22 3.39
N THR A 108 11.62 14.03 4.23
CA THR A 108 11.74 14.15 5.69
C THR A 108 12.81 13.22 6.26
N MET A 109 12.88 11.98 5.78
CA MET A 109 13.89 11.01 6.22
C MET A 109 15.30 11.39 5.77
N LEU A 110 15.44 11.89 4.55
CA LEU A 110 16.74 12.39 4.03
C LEU A 110 17.24 13.61 4.83
N GLU A 111 16.35 14.52 5.20
CA GLU A 111 16.72 15.68 6.03
C GLU A 111 17.18 15.27 7.43
N LYS A 112 16.45 14.35 8.07
CA LYS A 112 16.84 13.80 9.38
C LYS A 112 18.21 13.14 9.32
N SER A 113 18.46 12.33 8.29
CA SER A 113 19.76 11.66 8.12
C SER A 113 20.90 12.66 7.93
N LYS A 114 20.71 13.74 7.16
CA LYS A 114 21.70 14.81 7.01
C LYS A 114 21.99 15.54 8.31
N GLN A 115 20.96 15.82 9.12
CA GLN A 115 21.11 16.46 10.43
C GLN A 115 21.89 15.56 11.40
N GLN A 116 21.60 14.26 11.44
CA GLN A 116 22.36 13.31 12.26
C GLN A 116 23.85 13.26 11.88
N ILE A 117 24.16 13.23 10.58
CA ILE A 117 25.55 13.24 10.11
C ILE A 117 26.26 14.53 10.55
N GLN A 118 25.63 15.70 10.39
CA GLN A 118 26.21 16.98 10.82
C GLN A 118 26.42 17.06 12.34
N GLU A 119 25.52 16.51 13.13
CA GLU A 119 25.67 16.44 14.60
C GLU A 119 26.82 15.52 14.98
N THR A 120 26.95 14.37 14.34
CA THR A 120 28.04 13.41 14.58
C THR A 120 29.41 14.03 14.24
N GLU A 121 29.51 14.75 13.11
CA GLU A 121 30.75 15.48 12.72
C GLU A 121 31.10 16.58 13.71
N LYS A 122 30.10 17.28 14.26
CA LYS A 122 30.31 18.40 15.20
C LYS A 122 30.78 17.95 16.59
N TYR A 123 30.37 16.76 17.04
CA TYR A 123 30.67 16.27 18.40
C TYR A 123 31.81 15.25 18.45
N GLY A 124 32.45 14.90 17.32
CA GLY A 124 33.74 14.19 17.27
C GLY A 124 33.69 12.78 17.86
N TYR A 125 32.64 12.01 17.63
CA TYR A 125 32.60 10.59 17.99
C TYR A 125 33.44 9.76 17.03
N ASP A 126 34.25 8.82 17.59
CA ASP A 126 35.14 7.95 16.83
C ASP A 126 34.39 7.15 15.75
N LYS A 127 35.05 6.99 14.58
CA LYS A 127 34.50 6.33 13.38
C LYS A 127 34.08 4.86 13.54
N GLU A 128 34.34 4.23 14.69
CA GLU A 128 33.98 2.83 14.93
C GLU A 128 32.48 2.64 15.21
N ASP A 129 31.75 3.65 15.70
CA ASP A 129 30.32 3.54 16.03
C ASP A 129 29.39 3.82 14.85
N THR A 130 29.86 4.54 13.83
CA THR A 130 29.05 4.83 12.61
C THR A 130 28.91 3.64 11.68
N ASP A 131 29.85 2.70 11.68
CA ASP A 131 29.78 1.46 10.90
C ASP A 131 28.71 0.50 11.43
N THR A 132 28.37 0.58 12.71
CA THR A 132 27.36 -0.30 13.35
C THR A 132 25.93 0.17 13.04
N LEU A 133 25.70 1.48 12.98
CA LEU A 133 24.39 2.07 12.62
C LEU A 133 24.07 1.86 11.13
N SER A 134 25.06 2.10 10.26
CA SER A 134 24.92 1.86 8.82
C SER A 134 24.78 0.36 8.48
N ARG A 135 25.39 -0.54 9.29
CA ARG A 135 25.24 -2.00 9.13
C ARG A 135 23.87 -2.50 9.59
N ASN A 136 23.28 -1.93 10.63
CA ASN A 136 21.95 -2.35 11.10
C ASN A 136 20.83 -1.93 10.15
N GLU A 137 20.90 -0.77 9.52
CA GLU A 137 19.94 -0.35 8.48
C GLU A 137 20.12 -1.17 7.20
N ASN A 138 21.37 -1.44 6.77
CA ASN A 138 21.67 -2.27 5.61
C ASN A 138 21.36 -3.76 5.82
N LEU A 139 21.43 -4.28 7.05
CA LEU A 139 21.04 -5.65 7.37
C LEU A 139 19.52 -5.83 7.32
N SER A 140 18.74 -4.84 7.73
CA SER A 140 17.28 -4.85 7.59
C SER A 140 16.86 -4.77 6.13
N GLU A 141 17.53 -3.96 5.32
CA GLU A 141 17.32 -3.87 3.87
C GLU A 141 17.70 -5.16 3.13
N THR A 142 18.81 -5.83 3.54
CA THR A 142 19.25 -7.08 2.90
C THR A 142 18.36 -8.27 3.27
N GLU A 143 17.80 -8.29 4.48
CA GLU A 143 16.80 -9.29 4.87
C GLU A 143 15.43 -9.02 4.20
N GLU A 144 15.06 -7.77 4.00
CA GLU A 144 13.90 -7.38 3.21
C GLU A 144 14.08 -7.78 1.74
N ILE A 145 15.27 -7.60 1.15
CA ILE A 145 15.58 -8.03 -0.23
C ILE A 145 15.47 -9.56 -0.38
N LYS A 146 15.92 -10.35 0.59
CA LYS A 146 15.77 -11.83 0.57
C LYS A 146 14.33 -12.31 0.66
N ARG A 147 13.42 -11.54 1.26
CA ARG A 147 11.98 -11.82 1.25
C ARG A 147 11.31 -11.51 -0.10
N MET A 148 12.03 -10.93 -1.04
CA MET A 148 11.50 -10.48 -2.34
C MET A 148 11.44 -11.60 -3.38
N ASP A 149 12.29 -12.62 -3.30
CA ASP A 149 12.27 -13.76 -4.23
C ASP A 149 10.96 -14.56 -4.18
N ASP A 150 10.24 -14.53 -3.04
CA ASP A 150 8.94 -15.17 -2.87
C ASP A 150 7.75 -14.33 -3.40
N LYS A 151 8.01 -13.12 -3.92
CA LYS A 151 6.95 -12.15 -4.27
C LYS A 151 6.47 -12.24 -5.72
N LEU A 152 7.19 -12.98 -6.58
CA LEU A 152 6.79 -13.21 -7.96
C LEU A 152 6.08 -14.54 -8.11
N ILE A 153 4.87 -14.50 -8.64
CA ILE A 153 4.09 -15.70 -8.93
C ILE A 153 4.08 -15.90 -10.43
N SER A 154 4.70 -16.99 -10.91
CA SER A 154 4.66 -17.35 -12.33
C SER A 154 3.32 -18.01 -12.67
N ALA A 155 2.62 -17.43 -13.65
CA ALA A 155 1.42 -18.01 -14.25
C ALA A 155 1.68 -18.28 -15.74
N GLY A 156 2.55 -19.25 -16.04
CA GLY A 156 3.06 -19.51 -17.40
C GLY A 156 3.96 -18.38 -17.88
N ASP A 157 3.70 -17.84 -19.09
CA ASP A 157 4.47 -16.71 -19.66
C ASP A 157 4.06 -15.33 -19.11
N HIS A 158 3.17 -15.29 -18.12
CA HIS A 158 2.65 -14.06 -17.51
C HIS A 158 3.10 -13.96 -16.06
N LEU A 159 3.80 -12.88 -15.70
CA LEU A 159 4.22 -12.60 -14.34
C LEU A 159 3.10 -11.88 -13.58
N LEU A 160 2.74 -12.41 -12.41
CA LEU A 160 1.82 -11.76 -11.49
C LEU A 160 2.60 -11.16 -10.32
N LEU A 161 2.49 -9.85 -10.13
CA LEU A 161 3.03 -9.19 -8.94
C LEU A 161 2.20 -9.63 -7.71
N ASN A 162 2.87 -10.11 -6.66
CA ASN A 162 2.18 -10.54 -5.44
C ASN A 162 1.65 -9.37 -4.62
N THR A 163 0.70 -8.66 -5.19
CA THR A 163 0.09 -7.47 -4.57
C THR A 163 -0.85 -7.82 -3.43
N GLU A 164 -1.37 -9.03 -3.35
CA GLU A 164 -2.22 -9.45 -2.23
C GLU A 164 -1.45 -9.47 -0.91
N SER A 165 -0.26 -10.08 -0.87
CA SER A 165 0.59 -10.10 0.32
C SER A 165 1.02 -8.69 0.73
N LEU A 166 1.39 -7.87 -0.25
CA LEU A 166 1.76 -6.47 -0.02
C LEU A 166 0.63 -5.67 0.63
N ILE A 167 -0.60 -5.80 0.11
CA ILE A 167 -1.75 -5.07 0.65
C ILE A 167 -2.15 -5.59 2.04
N LYS A 168 -2.03 -6.89 2.30
CA LYS A 168 -2.22 -7.45 3.64
C LYS A 168 -1.24 -6.86 4.64
N GLU A 169 0.02 -6.73 4.27
CA GLU A 169 1.04 -6.13 5.13
C GLU A 169 0.74 -4.66 5.40
N ILE A 170 0.46 -3.88 4.35
CA ILE A 170 0.10 -2.46 4.47
C ILE A 170 -1.12 -2.28 5.38
N LEU A 171 -2.17 -3.09 5.18
CA LEU A 171 -3.37 -3.05 6.01
C LEU A 171 -3.06 -3.31 7.48
N ASN A 172 -2.25 -4.33 7.78
CA ASN A 172 -1.87 -4.64 9.15
C ASN A 172 -1.07 -3.51 9.79
N ARG A 173 -0.12 -2.93 9.07
CA ARG A 173 0.71 -1.81 9.55
C ARG A 173 -0.12 -0.54 9.74
N GLN A 174 -1.05 -0.24 8.84
CA GLN A 174 -2.01 0.87 8.97
C GLN A 174 -2.91 0.69 10.20
N LEU A 175 -3.41 -0.52 10.45
CA LEU A 175 -4.24 -0.82 11.62
C LEU A 175 -3.46 -0.70 12.95
N ASN A 176 -2.15 -0.83 12.92
CA ASN A 176 -1.24 -0.59 14.05
C ASN A 176 -0.83 0.88 14.19
N GLY A 177 -1.33 1.78 13.36
CA GLY A 177 -1.11 3.22 13.46
C GLY A 177 0.22 3.69 12.88
N GLU A 178 0.81 2.93 11.96
CA GLU A 178 2.02 3.38 11.26
C GLU A 178 1.70 4.56 10.33
N ASP A 179 2.68 5.43 10.13
CA ASP A 179 2.54 6.66 9.35
C ASP A 179 2.12 6.38 7.89
N PRO A 180 1.04 7.01 7.40
CA PRO A 180 0.55 6.79 6.04
C PRO A 180 1.56 7.13 4.94
N GLY A 181 2.40 8.15 5.12
CA GLY A 181 3.44 8.54 4.16
C GLY A 181 4.52 7.46 4.07
N LYS A 182 4.93 6.89 5.22
CA LYS A 182 5.85 5.76 5.28
C LYS A 182 5.28 4.54 4.57
N LEU A 183 4.00 4.23 4.78
CA LEU A 183 3.33 3.11 4.11
C LEU A 183 3.15 3.35 2.61
N ALA A 184 2.91 4.60 2.20
CA ALA A 184 2.87 4.99 0.80
C ALA A 184 4.24 4.80 0.13
N TYR A 185 5.33 5.23 0.78
CA TYR A 185 6.70 5.01 0.32
C TYR A 185 7.03 3.52 0.22
N PHE A 186 6.70 2.74 1.25
CA PHE A 186 6.88 1.28 1.25
C PHE A 186 6.13 0.63 0.08
N PHE A 187 4.87 1.00 -0.16
CA PHE A 187 4.09 0.47 -1.28
C PHE A 187 4.75 0.71 -2.64
N HIS A 188 5.18 1.95 -2.92
CA HIS A 188 5.84 2.29 -4.18
C HIS A 188 7.15 1.51 -4.37
N ARG A 189 7.97 1.43 -3.31
CA ARG A 189 9.23 0.70 -3.33
C ARG A 189 9.00 -0.78 -3.64
N GLU A 190 8.05 -1.41 -2.95
CA GLU A 190 7.76 -2.82 -3.13
C GLU A 190 7.22 -3.15 -4.53
N ILE A 191 6.34 -2.30 -5.08
CA ILE A 191 5.87 -2.45 -6.47
C ILE A 191 7.05 -2.31 -7.44
N ALA A 192 7.91 -1.29 -7.28
CA ALA A 192 9.07 -1.09 -8.13
C ALA A 192 10.03 -2.30 -8.08
N CYS A 193 10.30 -2.82 -6.89
CA CYS A 193 11.13 -3.99 -6.71
C CYS A 193 10.56 -5.24 -7.39
N GLN A 194 9.26 -5.49 -7.29
CA GLN A 194 8.61 -6.62 -7.96
C GLN A 194 8.63 -6.49 -9.50
N ILE A 195 8.68 -5.28 -10.04
CA ILE A 195 8.76 -5.05 -11.49
C ILE A 195 10.18 -5.31 -12.02
N THR A 196 11.21 -5.08 -11.18
CA THR A 196 12.63 -5.14 -11.58
C THR A 196 13.30 -6.48 -11.24
N ALA A 197 12.64 -7.35 -10.50
CA ALA A 197 13.12 -8.70 -10.17
C ALA A 197 12.86 -9.66 -11.33
#